data_6e52a8cfa9bc05768fe7b1be87c722a6
#
_entry.id   6e52a8cfa9bc05768fe7b1be87c722a6
#
_cell.length_a   1.000
_cell.length_b   1.000
_cell.length_c   1.000
_cell.angle_alpha   90.00
_cell.angle_beta   90.00
_cell.angle_gamma   90.00
#
_symmetry.space_group_name_H-M   'P 1'
#
loop_
_entity.id
_entity.type
_entity.pdbx_description
1 polymer ?
#
loop_
_entity_poly.entity_id
_entity_poly.type
_entity_poly.pdbx_seq_one_letter_code
_entity_poly.pdbx_strand_id
1 'polypeptide(L)'
;MSILFHAYPLARPALFAMDAETAHEVTLSGLQRAYECSATRKLMHAQPKAPCTLMGMQLANPIGLAAGLDKNGAYIDALGNLGFGFIEVGTVTPRAQPGNPKPRMFRLPRANALINRLGFNNQGLDAFLANVQRSKWRKQGGILGLNIGKNADTPIERAADDYLIGLNGVYPHADYVTVNISSPNTKNLRALQSGDELSALLAQLADKRRALEDQHQRRVPMAVKIAPDLTQEQIDAIAEILPRHGIDGVIATNTTLSRDAVQGQAHAQEAGGLSGAPVHELSLAVIRRLKERLGNSLAIIGVGGVLSGQQAREKMDAGADAVQLYTGLIYRGPGLVGECVRAVARR
;
A
#
# COMPACT_ATOMS: atom_id res chain seq x y z
N MET A 1 23.58 -6.33 5.90
CA MET A 1 22.32 -7.04 5.62
C MET A 1 22.22 -8.23 6.57
N SER A 2 21.05 -8.47 7.15
CA SER A 2 20.86 -9.62 8.06
C SER A 2 21.04 -10.95 7.32
N ILE A 3 21.75 -11.91 7.91
CA ILE A 3 21.92 -13.28 7.39
C ILE A 3 20.56 -13.94 7.20
N LEU A 4 19.58 -13.67 8.08
CA LEU A 4 18.21 -14.17 7.99
C LEU A 4 17.51 -13.79 6.67
N PHE A 5 17.80 -12.61 6.11
CA PHE A 5 17.17 -12.17 4.87
C PHE A 5 17.72 -12.91 3.64
N HIS A 6 18.95 -13.44 3.71
CA HIS A 6 19.53 -14.28 2.67
C HIS A 6 18.99 -15.71 2.69
N ALA A 7 18.37 -16.15 3.79
CA ALA A 7 17.76 -17.48 3.87
C ALA A 7 16.39 -17.57 3.17
N TYR A 8 15.76 -16.45 2.82
CA TYR A 8 14.43 -16.46 2.17
C TYR A 8 14.38 -17.29 0.86
N PRO A 9 15.37 -17.25 -0.06
CA PRO A 9 15.36 -18.09 -1.25
C PRO A 9 15.26 -19.59 -0.95
N LEU A 10 15.76 -20.05 0.21
CA LEU A 10 15.66 -21.45 0.65
C LEU A 10 14.26 -21.78 1.19
N ALA A 11 13.61 -20.83 1.87
CA ALA A 11 12.25 -21.01 2.41
C ALA A 11 11.15 -20.85 1.33
N ARG A 12 11.41 -20.04 0.30
CA ARG A 12 10.43 -19.71 -0.75
C ARG A 12 9.83 -20.92 -1.44
N PRO A 13 10.57 -21.98 -1.86
CA PRO A 13 9.97 -23.14 -2.51
C PRO A 13 8.90 -23.82 -1.65
N ALA A 14 9.14 -23.99 -0.35
CA ALA A 14 8.17 -24.56 0.59
C ALA A 14 6.93 -23.68 0.74
N LEU A 15 7.11 -22.36 0.86
CA LEU A 15 5.99 -21.41 0.92
C LEU A 15 5.18 -21.40 -0.39
N PHE A 16 5.83 -21.58 -1.52
CA PHE A 16 5.19 -21.58 -2.84
C PHE A 16 4.47 -22.90 -3.15
N ALA A 17 4.80 -23.98 -2.46
CA ALA A 17 4.06 -25.25 -2.53
C ALA A 17 2.72 -25.20 -1.77
N MET A 18 2.56 -24.23 -0.84
CA MET A 18 1.31 -24.04 -0.10
C MET A 18 0.32 -23.21 -0.92
N ASP A 19 -0.97 -23.25 -0.56
CA ASP A 19 -1.96 -22.24 -0.99
C ASP A 19 -1.45 -20.82 -0.69
N ALA A 20 -1.77 -19.87 -1.58
CA ALA A 20 -1.18 -18.53 -1.50
C ALA A 20 -1.60 -17.74 -0.25
N GLU A 21 -2.87 -17.89 0.17
CA GLU A 21 -3.38 -17.20 1.37
C GLU A 21 -2.87 -17.88 2.65
N THR A 22 -2.79 -19.21 2.67
CA THR A 22 -2.18 -19.97 3.76
C THR A 22 -0.70 -19.62 3.95
N ALA A 23 0.06 -19.53 2.86
CA ALA A 23 1.48 -19.13 2.92
C ALA A 23 1.65 -17.69 3.45
N HIS A 24 0.72 -16.79 3.11
CA HIS A 24 0.69 -15.43 3.65
C HIS A 24 0.51 -15.44 5.18
N GLU A 25 -0.48 -16.17 5.69
CA GLU A 25 -0.77 -16.27 7.13
C GLU A 25 0.40 -16.89 7.90
N VAL A 26 0.97 -17.99 7.38
CA VAL A 26 2.13 -18.67 7.98
C VAL A 26 3.36 -17.75 8.00
N THR A 27 3.60 -17.02 6.92
CA THR A 27 4.74 -16.09 6.82
C THR A 27 4.63 -14.95 7.83
N LEU A 28 3.47 -14.29 7.92
CA LEU A 28 3.28 -13.18 8.86
C LEU A 28 3.33 -13.65 10.32
N SER A 29 2.70 -14.78 10.64
CA SER A 29 2.75 -15.37 11.98
C SER A 29 4.18 -15.79 12.35
N GLY A 30 4.94 -16.36 11.41
CA GLY A 30 6.35 -16.71 11.60
C GLY A 30 7.23 -15.48 11.81
N LEU A 31 6.99 -14.41 11.04
CA LEU A 31 7.68 -13.13 11.18
C LEU A 31 7.41 -12.49 12.56
N GLN A 32 6.17 -12.54 13.02
CA GLN A 32 5.79 -12.03 14.34
C GLN A 32 6.51 -12.79 15.46
N ARG A 33 6.54 -14.12 15.42
CA ARG A 33 7.28 -14.95 16.39
C ARG A 33 8.79 -14.65 16.38
N ALA A 34 9.37 -14.47 15.17
CA ALA A 34 10.76 -14.09 15.03
C ALA A 34 11.05 -12.71 15.63
N TYR A 35 10.13 -11.75 15.48
CA TYR A 35 10.23 -10.42 16.08
C TYR A 35 10.12 -10.46 17.62
N GLU A 36 9.24 -11.28 18.18
CA GLU A 36 9.06 -11.45 19.63
C GLU A 36 10.30 -12.06 20.30
N CYS A 37 11.01 -12.93 19.62
CA CYS A 37 12.29 -13.46 20.10
C CYS A 37 13.40 -12.39 20.00
N SER A 38 13.97 -12.01 21.12
CA SER A 38 14.96 -10.92 21.19
C SER A 38 16.25 -11.19 20.39
N ALA A 39 16.66 -12.45 20.27
CA ALA A 39 17.85 -12.85 19.51
C ALA A 39 17.63 -12.65 18.01
N THR A 40 16.53 -13.16 17.46
CA THR A 40 16.20 -13.01 16.03
C THR A 40 15.87 -11.57 15.67
N ARG A 41 15.19 -10.83 16.54
CA ARG A 41 14.89 -9.41 16.35
C ARG A 41 16.17 -8.57 16.15
N LYS A 42 17.21 -8.79 16.96
CA LYS A 42 18.50 -8.09 16.81
C LYS A 42 19.17 -8.40 15.46
N LEU A 43 19.04 -9.61 14.96
CA LEU A 43 19.60 -10.01 13.67
C LEU A 43 18.87 -9.39 12.47
N MET A 44 17.63 -8.92 12.64
CA MET A 44 16.85 -8.29 11.58
C MET A 44 17.15 -6.79 11.40
N HIS A 45 17.83 -6.15 12.35
CA HIS A 45 17.82 -4.69 12.55
C HIS A 45 18.84 -3.85 11.76
N ALA A 46 19.55 -4.35 10.77
CA ALA A 46 20.56 -3.56 10.06
C ALA A 46 20.10 -3.17 8.64
N GLN A 47 19.44 -2.02 8.51
CA GLN A 47 19.05 -1.48 7.20
C GLN A 47 19.81 -0.19 6.87
N PRO A 48 20.16 0.05 5.59
CA PRO A 48 20.79 1.29 5.17
C PRO A 48 19.84 2.46 5.38
N LYS A 49 20.39 3.61 5.75
CA LYS A 49 19.65 4.87 5.89
C LYS A 49 19.76 5.69 4.63
N ALA A 50 18.67 6.30 4.22
CA ALA A 50 18.60 7.28 3.14
C ALA A 50 17.50 8.30 3.52
N PRO A 51 17.75 9.17 4.54
CA PRO A 51 16.74 10.06 5.08
C PRO A 51 16.10 10.93 4.00
N CYS A 52 14.81 11.11 4.06
CA CYS A 52 14.05 11.96 3.14
C CYS A 52 12.80 12.51 3.83
N THR A 53 12.18 13.50 3.19
CA THR A 53 10.91 14.07 3.64
C THR A 53 9.79 13.62 2.69
N LEU A 54 8.65 13.17 3.22
CA LEU A 54 7.45 12.81 2.46
C LEU A 54 6.22 13.42 3.13
N MET A 55 5.44 14.22 2.44
CA MET A 55 4.25 14.91 2.99
C MET A 55 4.53 15.62 4.34
N GLY A 56 5.71 16.23 4.49
CA GLY A 56 6.17 16.87 5.73
C GLY A 56 6.73 15.94 6.81
N MET A 57 6.64 14.63 6.64
CA MET A 57 7.16 13.63 7.58
C MET A 57 8.62 13.28 7.29
N GLN A 58 9.43 13.12 8.34
CA GLN A 58 10.82 12.66 8.22
C GLN A 58 10.88 11.14 8.21
N LEU A 59 11.37 10.57 7.11
CA LEU A 59 11.51 9.13 6.91
C LEU A 59 12.96 8.70 7.07
N ALA A 60 13.20 7.50 7.61
CA ALA A 60 14.52 6.90 7.66
C ALA A 60 15.06 6.53 6.26
N ASN A 61 14.17 6.25 5.32
CA ASN A 61 14.42 6.01 3.90
C ASN A 61 13.11 6.07 3.10
N PRO A 62 13.15 6.25 1.76
CA PRO A 62 11.94 6.39 0.93
C PRO A 62 11.27 5.06 0.54
N ILE A 63 11.66 3.92 1.12
CA ILE A 63 11.08 2.62 0.79
C ILE A 63 10.06 2.22 1.84
N GLY A 64 8.81 2.05 1.42
CA GLY A 64 7.68 1.71 2.27
C GLY A 64 7.07 0.34 1.98
N LEU A 65 6.25 -0.13 2.91
CA LEU A 65 5.37 -1.27 2.72
C LEU A 65 4.01 -0.79 2.22
N ALA A 66 3.51 -1.39 1.14
CA ALA A 66 2.17 -1.09 0.62
C ALA A 66 1.07 -1.76 1.45
N ALA A 67 -0.09 -1.09 1.56
CA ALA A 67 -1.29 -1.66 2.15
C ALA A 67 -1.73 -2.97 1.46
N GLY A 68 -2.43 -3.80 2.22
CA GLY A 68 -2.97 -5.10 1.77
C GLY A 68 -2.20 -6.30 2.30
N LEU A 69 -0.92 -6.13 2.72
CA LEU A 69 -0.16 -7.23 3.32
C LEU A 69 -0.62 -7.49 4.76
N ASP A 70 -0.77 -6.45 5.56
CA ASP A 70 -1.36 -6.51 6.90
C ASP A 70 -2.65 -5.69 6.93
N LYS A 71 -3.78 -6.35 6.67
CA LYS A 71 -5.08 -5.67 6.57
C LYS A 71 -5.68 -5.31 7.92
N ASN A 72 -5.27 -6.01 8.97
CA ASN A 72 -5.80 -5.84 10.32
C ASN A 72 -4.85 -5.08 11.25
N GLY A 73 -3.67 -4.65 10.78
CA GLY A 73 -2.67 -3.99 11.62
C GLY A 73 -2.10 -4.89 12.72
N ALA A 74 -2.10 -6.21 12.50
CA ALA A 74 -1.71 -7.20 13.51
C ALA A 74 -0.19 -7.44 13.57
N TYR A 75 0.56 -7.04 12.54
CA TYR A 75 1.97 -7.36 12.34
C TYR A 75 2.87 -6.13 12.15
N ILE A 76 2.41 -4.95 12.54
CA ILE A 76 3.06 -3.66 12.29
C ILE A 76 4.52 -3.67 12.77
N ASP A 77 4.76 -4.07 14.01
CA ASP A 77 6.11 -4.03 14.62
C ASP A 77 7.08 -4.99 13.93
N ALA A 78 6.61 -6.18 13.59
CA ALA A 78 7.41 -7.19 12.90
C ALA A 78 7.75 -6.76 11.46
N LEU A 79 6.78 -6.19 10.74
CA LEU A 79 6.97 -5.64 9.40
C LEU A 79 7.89 -4.42 9.40
N GLY A 80 7.74 -3.52 10.38
CA GLY A 80 8.61 -2.36 10.55
C GLY A 80 10.07 -2.74 10.76
N ASN A 81 10.31 -3.83 11.49
CA ASN A 81 11.65 -4.32 11.75
C ASN A 81 12.37 -4.89 10.48
N LEU A 82 11.68 -4.98 9.34
CA LEU A 82 12.29 -5.32 8.05
C LEU A 82 13.07 -4.16 7.42
N GLY A 83 12.98 -2.94 8.00
CA GLY A 83 13.77 -1.78 7.60
C GLY A 83 13.10 -0.83 6.63
N PHE A 84 11.79 -0.90 6.51
CA PHE A 84 11.00 0.09 5.80
C PHE A 84 11.11 1.47 6.46
N GLY A 85 11.16 2.53 5.68
CA GLY A 85 11.10 3.90 6.17
C GLY A 85 9.71 4.30 6.64
N PHE A 86 8.67 3.65 6.09
CA PHE A 86 7.27 3.82 6.48
C PHE A 86 6.47 2.54 6.15
N ILE A 87 5.35 2.36 6.84
CA ILE A 87 4.49 1.19 6.67
C ILE A 87 3.07 1.67 6.43
N GLU A 88 2.38 1.06 5.47
CA GLU A 88 0.95 1.26 5.27
C GLU A 88 0.21 -0.06 5.54
N VAL A 89 -0.75 -0.02 6.49
CA VAL A 89 -1.60 -1.15 6.85
C VAL A 89 -3.06 -0.89 6.51
N GLY A 90 -3.85 -1.93 6.38
CA GLY A 90 -5.21 -1.89 5.85
C GLY A 90 -5.24 -2.56 4.46
N THR A 91 -6.29 -2.39 3.67
CA THR A 91 -7.43 -1.48 3.78
C THR A 91 -8.40 -2.01 4.83
N VAL A 92 -8.75 -1.14 5.77
CA VAL A 92 -9.81 -1.39 6.74
C VAL A 92 -11.12 -0.76 6.29
N THR A 93 -12.22 -1.41 6.59
CA THR A 93 -13.58 -0.90 6.39
C THR A 93 -14.27 -0.68 7.74
N PRO A 94 -15.30 0.18 7.83
CA PRO A 94 -16.00 0.43 9.09
C PRO A 94 -16.47 -0.85 9.78
N ARG A 95 -17.13 -1.74 9.04
CA ARG A 95 -17.57 -3.04 9.54
C ARG A 95 -16.62 -4.15 9.08
N ALA A 96 -16.50 -5.19 9.89
CA ALA A 96 -15.82 -6.43 9.49
C ALA A 96 -16.48 -7.03 8.25
N GLN A 97 -15.66 -7.61 7.36
CA GLN A 97 -16.18 -8.34 6.21
C GLN A 97 -15.24 -9.48 5.80
N PRO A 98 -15.79 -10.63 5.37
CA PRO A 98 -14.99 -11.80 5.02
C PRO A 98 -14.22 -11.64 3.71
N GLY A 99 -14.59 -10.67 2.87
CA GLY A 99 -14.13 -10.54 1.50
C GLY A 99 -14.77 -11.57 0.55
N ASN A 100 -14.19 -11.74 -0.62
CA ASN A 100 -14.69 -12.66 -1.63
C ASN A 100 -14.43 -14.13 -1.25
N PRO A 101 -15.20 -15.10 -1.79
CA PRO A 101 -14.98 -16.55 -1.56
C PRO A 101 -13.57 -17.00 -1.97
N LYS A 102 -13.04 -17.98 -1.25
CA LYS A 102 -11.78 -18.67 -1.59
C LYS A 102 -12.01 -19.73 -2.68
N PRO A 103 -11.02 -20.04 -3.55
CA PRO A 103 -9.68 -19.42 -3.65
C PRO A 103 -9.77 -18.02 -4.27
N ARG A 104 -8.96 -17.11 -3.76
CA ARG A 104 -9.00 -15.68 -4.13
C ARG A 104 -7.63 -15.04 -4.27
N MET A 105 -6.56 -15.84 -4.25
CA MET A 105 -5.19 -15.41 -4.48
C MET A 105 -4.44 -16.45 -5.30
N PHE A 106 -3.88 -16.04 -6.44
CA PHE A 106 -3.25 -16.92 -7.42
C PHE A 106 -1.86 -16.41 -7.77
N ARG A 107 -0.85 -17.26 -7.65
CA ARG A 107 0.52 -16.93 -8.06
C ARG A 107 0.72 -17.25 -9.54
N LEU A 108 1.45 -16.36 -10.23
CA LEU A 108 1.94 -16.55 -11.58
C LEU A 108 3.48 -16.49 -11.56
N PRO A 109 4.16 -17.57 -11.16
CA PRO A 109 5.60 -17.54 -10.89
C PRO A 109 6.45 -17.15 -12.10
N ARG A 110 6.07 -17.55 -13.32
CA ARG A 110 6.79 -17.19 -14.55
C ARG A 110 6.79 -15.69 -14.83
N ALA A 111 5.75 -14.99 -14.38
CA ALA A 111 5.64 -13.54 -14.52
C ALA A 111 6.06 -12.76 -13.25
N ASN A 112 6.51 -13.44 -12.19
CA ASN A 112 6.69 -12.84 -10.87
C ASN A 112 5.47 -11.99 -10.46
N ALA A 113 4.28 -12.55 -10.58
CA ALA A 113 3.01 -11.85 -10.47
C ALA A 113 2.03 -12.59 -9.54
N LEU A 114 1.00 -11.86 -9.11
CA LEU A 114 -0.13 -12.36 -8.35
C LEU A 114 -1.43 -11.80 -8.91
N ILE A 115 -2.46 -12.65 -9.04
CA ILE A 115 -3.84 -12.20 -9.17
C ILE A 115 -4.53 -12.37 -7.83
N ASN A 116 -5.26 -11.34 -7.37
CA ASN A 116 -6.05 -11.43 -6.17
C ASN A 116 -7.43 -10.80 -6.34
N ARG A 117 -8.43 -11.39 -5.67
CA ARG A 117 -9.78 -10.87 -5.51
C ARG A 117 -10.20 -10.87 -4.04
N LEU A 118 -9.31 -10.38 -3.16
CA LEU A 118 -9.49 -10.44 -1.71
C LEU A 118 -10.75 -9.70 -1.21
N GLY A 119 -11.13 -8.57 -1.82
CA GLY A 119 -12.37 -7.85 -1.50
C GLY A 119 -12.35 -7.17 -0.14
N PHE A 120 -11.20 -6.61 0.27
CA PHE A 120 -11.02 -5.93 1.56
C PHE A 120 -11.44 -6.79 2.77
N ASN A 121 -11.07 -8.09 2.77
CA ASN A 121 -11.29 -8.93 3.94
C ASN A 121 -10.56 -8.36 5.17
N ASN A 122 -11.31 -8.02 6.23
CA ASN A 122 -10.78 -7.42 7.44
C ASN A 122 -11.75 -7.60 8.63
N GLN A 123 -11.25 -7.36 9.85
CA GLN A 123 -11.97 -7.54 11.10
C GLN A 123 -12.75 -6.29 11.56
N GLY A 124 -12.84 -5.27 10.71
CA GLY A 124 -13.50 -4.01 11.01
C GLY A 124 -12.61 -3.01 11.76
N LEU A 125 -13.12 -1.78 11.87
CA LEU A 125 -12.36 -0.64 12.36
C LEU A 125 -11.91 -0.81 13.82
N ASP A 126 -12.79 -1.30 14.70
CA ASP A 126 -12.47 -1.42 16.14
C ASP A 126 -11.32 -2.40 16.40
N ALA A 127 -11.37 -3.59 15.77
CA ALA A 127 -10.31 -4.59 15.88
C ALA A 127 -8.99 -4.07 15.28
N PHE A 128 -9.06 -3.37 14.14
CA PHE A 128 -7.92 -2.72 13.50
C PHE A 128 -7.27 -1.69 14.43
N LEU A 129 -8.05 -0.79 15.02
CA LEU A 129 -7.56 0.24 15.93
C LEU A 129 -6.96 -0.35 17.20
N ALA A 130 -7.55 -1.41 17.75
CA ALA A 130 -6.98 -2.13 18.90
C ALA A 130 -5.58 -2.69 18.58
N ASN A 131 -5.37 -3.22 17.37
CA ASN A 131 -4.06 -3.69 16.91
C ASN A 131 -3.07 -2.54 16.72
N VAL A 132 -3.49 -1.45 16.05
CA VAL A 132 -2.66 -0.25 15.83
C VAL A 132 -2.19 0.34 17.16
N GLN A 133 -3.07 0.46 18.14
CA GLN A 133 -2.74 1.01 19.47
C GLN A 133 -1.75 0.14 20.26
N ARG A 134 -1.79 -1.18 20.07
CA ARG A 134 -0.83 -2.12 20.70
C ARG A 134 0.56 -2.03 20.10
N SER A 135 0.68 -1.62 18.85
CA SER A 135 1.97 -1.49 18.16
C SER A 135 2.86 -0.45 18.83
N LYS A 136 4.15 -0.75 18.87
CA LYS A 136 5.21 0.13 19.37
C LYS A 136 5.90 0.91 18.25
N TRP A 137 5.61 0.62 16.98
CA TRP A 137 6.28 1.16 15.82
C TRP A 137 6.36 2.69 15.82
N ARG A 138 5.22 3.37 15.97
CA ARG A 138 5.19 4.84 16.03
C ARG A 138 5.95 5.41 17.24
N LYS A 139 5.84 4.76 18.41
CA LYS A 139 6.57 5.16 19.62
C LYS A 139 8.09 5.04 19.46
N GLN A 140 8.55 4.22 18.51
CA GLN A 140 9.96 4.03 18.16
C GLN A 140 10.41 4.94 17.00
N GLY A 141 9.59 5.90 16.57
CA GLY A 141 9.88 6.84 15.49
C GLY A 141 9.54 6.32 14.09
N GLY A 142 8.82 5.21 14.00
CA GLY A 142 8.34 4.67 12.71
C GLY A 142 7.12 5.43 12.20
N ILE A 143 7.04 5.60 10.90
CA ILE A 143 5.91 6.27 10.21
C ILE A 143 4.88 5.25 9.79
N LEU A 144 3.62 5.47 10.18
CA LEU A 144 2.50 4.56 9.97
C LEU A 144 1.38 5.22 9.18
N GLY A 145 1.13 4.70 7.98
CA GLY A 145 -0.03 5.01 7.16
C GLY A 145 -1.19 4.05 7.46
N LEU A 146 -2.40 4.60 7.58
CA LEU A 146 -3.61 3.82 7.77
C LEU A 146 -4.51 3.97 6.54
N ASN A 147 -4.76 2.84 5.86
CA ASN A 147 -5.50 2.79 4.60
C ASN A 147 -6.95 2.44 4.87
N ILE A 148 -7.86 3.30 4.43
CA ILE A 148 -9.32 3.18 4.64
C ILE A 148 -10.04 2.92 3.32
N GLY A 149 -11.15 2.21 3.40
CA GLY A 149 -11.99 1.90 2.24
C GLY A 149 -13.46 1.65 2.62
N LYS A 150 -14.27 1.48 1.58
CA LYS A 150 -15.70 1.25 1.66
C LYS A 150 -16.01 -0.23 1.86
N ASN A 151 -16.99 -0.56 2.70
CA ASN A 151 -17.57 -1.90 2.80
C ASN A 151 -18.18 -2.36 1.45
N ALA A 152 -18.16 -3.66 1.21
CA ALA A 152 -18.65 -4.22 -0.05
C ALA A 152 -20.16 -4.00 -0.25
N ASP A 153 -20.94 -4.06 0.82
CA ASP A 153 -22.40 -3.93 0.87
C ASP A 153 -22.89 -2.47 0.94
N THR A 154 -22.01 -1.51 1.21
CA THR A 154 -22.38 -0.08 1.16
C THR A 154 -22.59 0.34 -0.30
N PRO A 155 -23.74 0.90 -0.68
CA PRO A 155 -23.98 1.44 -2.02
C PRO A 155 -22.93 2.50 -2.39
N ILE A 156 -22.64 2.63 -3.70
CA ILE A 156 -21.60 3.57 -4.15
C ILE A 156 -21.96 5.03 -3.85
N GLU A 157 -23.23 5.35 -3.89
CA GLU A 157 -23.80 6.68 -3.59
C GLU A 157 -23.60 7.08 -2.12
N ARG A 158 -23.39 6.08 -1.25
CA ARG A 158 -23.09 6.26 0.17
C ARG A 158 -21.65 5.94 0.54
N ALA A 159 -20.78 5.85 -0.44
CA ALA A 159 -19.37 5.53 -0.21
C ALA A 159 -18.69 6.50 0.78
N ALA A 160 -19.04 7.79 0.69
CA ALA A 160 -18.50 8.83 1.58
C ALA A 160 -18.73 8.53 3.06
N ASP A 161 -19.87 7.94 3.43
CA ASP A 161 -20.18 7.59 4.83
C ASP A 161 -19.10 6.68 5.43
N ASP A 162 -18.71 5.62 4.70
CA ASP A 162 -17.71 4.67 5.16
C ASP A 162 -16.32 5.30 5.28
N TYR A 163 -15.94 6.15 4.31
CA TYR A 163 -14.66 6.88 4.37
C TYR A 163 -14.62 7.88 5.52
N LEU A 164 -15.73 8.59 5.81
CA LEU A 164 -15.82 9.52 6.92
C LEU A 164 -15.72 8.80 8.28
N ILE A 165 -16.39 7.65 8.43
CA ILE A 165 -16.26 6.80 9.62
C ILE A 165 -14.81 6.33 9.77
N GLY A 166 -14.23 5.80 8.68
CA GLY A 166 -12.84 5.36 8.64
C GLY A 166 -11.87 6.46 9.03
N LEU A 167 -11.97 7.64 8.37
CA LEU A 167 -11.13 8.80 8.64
C LEU A 167 -11.21 9.23 10.11
N ASN A 168 -12.43 9.34 10.65
CA ASN A 168 -12.64 9.70 12.04
C ASN A 168 -11.93 8.75 13.02
N GLY A 169 -12.05 7.43 12.78
CA GLY A 169 -11.44 6.42 13.66
C GLY A 169 -9.93 6.37 13.56
N VAL A 170 -9.36 6.43 12.35
CA VAL A 170 -7.91 6.27 12.16
C VAL A 170 -7.10 7.54 12.44
N TYR A 171 -7.71 8.72 12.37
CA TYR A 171 -7.02 10.02 12.43
C TYR A 171 -6.09 10.18 13.64
N PRO A 172 -6.50 9.85 14.90
CA PRO A 172 -5.64 9.99 16.07
C PRO A 172 -4.40 9.08 16.04
N HIS A 173 -4.48 8.00 15.28
CA HIS A 173 -3.53 6.90 15.29
C HIS A 173 -2.63 6.85 14.05
N ALA A 174 -2.92 7.64 13.01
CA ALA A 174 -2.16 7.67 11.77
C ALA A 174 -1.07 8.75 11.77
N ASP A 175 0.04 8.51 11.05
CA ASP A 175 0.95 9.58 10.63
C ASP A 175 0.51 10.13 9.26
N TYR A 176 -0.11 9.30 8.42
CA TYR A 176 -0.90 9.72 7.26
C TYR A 176 -2.06 8.76 7.03
N VAL A 177 -3.09 9.22 6.32
CA VAL A 177 -4.25 8.41 5.95
C VAL A 177 -4.27 8.21 4.44
N THR A 178 -4.52 6.97 3.97
CA THR A 178 -4.74 6.68 2.56
C THR A 178 -6.21 6.39 2.29
N VAL A 179 -6.79 7.15 1.38
CA VAL A 179 -8.14 6.94 0.84
C VAL A 179 -8.02 6.01 -0.37
N ASN A 180 -8.47 4.76 -0.24
CA ASN A 180 -8.34 3.75 -1.29
C ASN A 180 -9.60 3.67 -2.15
N ILE A 181 -9.58 4.32 -3.31
CA ILE A 181 -10.68 4.35 -4.29
C ILE A 181 -10.41 3.47 -5.53
N SER A 182 -9.37 2.64 -5.49
CA SER A 182 -8.81 2.01 -6.68
C SER A 182 -8.89 0.48 -6.71
N SER A 183 -9.49 -0.18 -5.69
CA SER A 183 -9.61 -1.63 -5.69
C SER A 183 -10.51 -2.12 -6.82
N PRO A 184 -10.05 -3.09 -7.65
CA PRO A 184 -10.90 -3.71 -8.66
C PRO A 184 -11.85 -4.76 -8.07
N ASN A 185 -11.70 -5.09 -6.78
CA ASN A 185 -12.37 -6.19 -6.11
C ASN A 185 -13.58 -5.75 -5.28
N THR A 186 -13.91 -4.47 -5.31
CA THR A 186 -15.11 -3.88 -4.70
C THR A 186 -15.97 -3.28 -5.80
N LYS A 187 -17.24 -3.69 -5.88
CA LYS A 187 -18.16 -3.32 -6.96
C LYS A 187 -18.21 -1.79 -7.12
N ASN A 188 -18.02 -1.32 -8.33
CA ASN A 188 -18.10 0.09 -8.76
C ASN A 188 -17.15 1.06 -8.04
N LEU A 189 -16.22 0.58 -7.19
CA LEU A 189 -15.37 1.46 -6.41
C LEU A 189 -14.53 2.41 -7.27
N ARG A 190 -14.05 1.93 -8.42
CA ARG A 190 -13.25 2.73 -9.36
C ARG A 190 -14.02 3.87 -10.03
N ALA A 191 -15.36 3.86 -9.98
CA ALA A 191 -16.16 4.99 -10.43
C ALA A 191 -15.87 6.27 -9.61
N LEU A 192 -15.46 6.12 -8.35
CA LEU A 192 -15.03 7.26 -7.51
C LEU A 192 -13.76 7.97 -8.02
N GLN A 193 -13.11 7.46 -9.07
CA GLN A 193 -11.96 8.12 -9.71
C GLN A 193 -12.38 9.04 -10.85
N SER A 194 -13.67 9.12 -11.18
CA SER A 194 -14.20 10.11 -12.14
C SER A 194 -14.24 11.50 -11.53
N GLY A 195 -14.18 12.54 -12.37
CA GLY A 195 -13.96 13.92 -11.92
C GLY A 195 -14.93 14.41 -10.85
N ASP A 196 -16.25 14.32 -11.09
CA ASP A 196 -17.27 14.87 -10.19
C ASP A 196 -17.40 14.03 -8.90
N GLU A 197 -17.42 12.70 -9.00
CA GLU A 197 -17.51 11.80 -7.86
C GLU A 197 -16.26 11.91 -6.97
N LEU A 198 -15.08 12.03 -7.57
CA LEU A 198 -13.83 12.26 -6.83
C LEU A 198 -13.89 13.58 -6.08
N SER A 199 -14.27 14.65 -6.75
CA SER A 199 -14.36 15.98 -6.16
C SER A 199 -15.37 16.02 -5.01
N ALA A 200 -16.54 15.40 -5.17
CA ALA A 200 -17.59 15.35 -4.15
C ALA A 200 -17.14 14.55 -2.90
N LEU A 201 -16.46 13.42 -3.09
CA LEU A 201 -15.90 12.63 -1.99
C LEU A 201 -14.81 13.41 -1.24
N LEU A 202 -13.86 14.00 -1.99
CA LEU A 202 -12.73 14.70 -1.39
C LEU A 202 -13.14 15.99 -0.68
N ALA A 203 -14.19 16.69 -1.13
CA ALA A 203 -14.74 17.84 -0.43
C ALA A 203 -15.21 17.45 0.99
N GLN A 204 -16.00 16.38 1.11
CA GLN A 204 -16.48 15.89 2.41
C GLN A 204 -15.32 15.43 3.32
N LEU A 205 -14.33 14.75 2.76
CA LEU A 205 -13.14 14.31 3.51
C LEU A 205 -12.27 15.50 3.95
N ALA A 206 -12.14 16.54 3.13
CA ALA A 206 -11.41 17.75 3.48
C ALA A 206 -12.09 18.50 4.63
N ASP A 207 -13.43 18.62 4.61
CA ASP A 207 -14.20 19.22 5.70
C ASP A 207 -14.04 18.43 7.00
N LYS A 208 -14.19 17.10 6.92
CA LYS A 208 -14.00 16.23 8.08
C LYS A 208 -12.57 16.30 8.63
N ARG A 209 -11.56 16.35 7.75
CA ARG A 209 -10.16 16.48 8.17
C ARG A 209 -9.92 17.78 8.91
N ARG A 210 -10.47 18.92 8.44
CA ARG A 210 -10.35 20.21 9.15
C ARG A 210 -10.93 20.12 10.57
N ALA A 211 -12.12 19.57 10.71
CA ALA A 211 -12.73 19.38 12.03
C ALA A 211 -11.88 18.49 12.96
N LEU A 212 -11.26 17.43 12.41
CA LEU A 212 -10.37 16.54 13.17
C LEU A 212 -9.03 17.21 13.49
N GLU A 213 -8.49 18.05 12.59
CA GLU A 213 -7.29 18.85 12.84
C GLU A 213 -7.51 19.80 14.03
N ASP A 214 -8.65 20.49 14.06
CA ASP A 214 -9.03 21.37 15.17
C ASP A 214 -9.23 20.57 16.47
N GLN A 215 -9.90 19.43 16.40
CA GLN A 215 -10.17 18.57 17.56
C GLN A 215 -8.88 18.01 18.18
N HIS A 216 -7.94 17.57 17.34
CA HIS A 216 -6.71 16.87 17.78
C HIS A 216 -5.48 17.78 17.82
N GLN A 217 -5.62 19.07 17.44
CA GLN A 217 -4.52 20.04 17.35
C GLN A 217 -3.32 19.49 16.57
N ARG A 218 -3.61 18.70 15.54
CA ARG A 218 -2.60 18.03 14.73
C ARG A 218 -3.13 17.78 13.31
N ARG A 219 -2.42 18.27 12.30
CA ARG A 219 -2.71 17.94 10.91
C ARG A 219 -2.14 16.56 10.55
N VAL A 220 -2.98 15.68 10.01
CA VAL A 220 -2.59 14.38 9.46
C VAL A 220 -2.67 14.45 7.93
N PRO A 221 -1.56 14.24 7.21
CA PRO A 221 -1.55 14.19 5.76
C PRO A 221 -2.49 13.12 5.21
N MET A 222 -3.09 13.41 4.06
CA MET A 222 -4.03 12.51 3.39
C MET A 222 -3.55 12.22 1.95
N ALA A 223 -3.46 10.93 1.60
CA ALA A 223 -3.11 10.47 0.27
C ALA A 223 -4.27 9.73 -0.39
N VAL A 224 -4.36 9.79 -1.73
CA VAL A 224 -5.35 9.06 -2.51
C VAL A 224 -4.65 7.97 -3.33
N LYS A 225 -5.14 6.72 -3.25
CA LYS A 225 -4.58 5.60 -4.02
C LYS A 225 -5.40 5.35 -5.26
N ILE A 226 -4.75 5.43 -6.43
CA ILE A 226 -5.38 5.33 -7.75
C ILE A 226 -5.03 4.02 -8.49
N ALA A 227 -5.82 3.70 -9.52
CA ALA A 227 -5.62 2.54 -10.38
C ALA A 227 -4.56 2.80 -11.47
N PRO A 228 -3.95 1.75 -12.04
CA PRO A 228 -3.06 1.90 -13.20
C PRO A 228 -3.81 1.97 -14.54
N ASP A 229 -5.07 1.54 -14.57
CA ASP A 229 -5.87 1.38 -15.80
C ASP A 229 -6.65 2.67 -16.14
N LEU A 230 -6.05 3.83 -15.91
CA LEU A 230 -6.63 5.15 -16.17
C LEU A 230 -6.16 5.70 -17.52
N THR A 231 -7.04 6.44 -18.22
CA THR A 231 -6.63 7.20 -19.40
C THR A 231 -5.81 8.44 -18.98
N GLN A 232 -5.12 9.06 -19.95
CA GLN A 232 -4.35 10.28 -19.66
C GLN A 232 -5.26 11.42 -19.17
N GLU A 233 -6.44 11.55 -19.75
CA GLU A 233 -7.45 12.55 -19.36
C GLU A 233 -7.94 12.33 -17.94
N GLN A 234 -8.11 11.06 -17.52
CA GLN A 234 -8.48 10.74 -16.15
C GLN A 234 -7.34 11.06 -15.16
N ILE A 235 -6.09 10.79 -15.53
CA ILE A 235 -4.93 11.13 -14.70
C ILE A 235 -4.82 12.66 -14.57
N ASP A 236 -5.03 13.40 -15.65
CA ASP A 236 -5.01 14.87 -15.67
C ASP A 236 -6.09 15.45 -14.75
N ALA A 237 -7.33 14.95 -14.85
CA ALA A 237 -8.42 15.37 -13.98
C ALA A 237 -8.11 15.09 -12.50
N ILE A 238 -7.57 13.91 -12.17
CA ILE A 238 -7.16 13.57 -10.81
C ILE A 238 -6.07 14.56 -10.33
N ALA A 239 -5.05 14.82 -11.15
CA ALA A 239 -3.96 15.74 -10.81
C ALA A 239 -4.46 17.18 -10.55
N GLU A 240 -5.53 17.59 -11.21
CA GLU A 240 -6.16 18.90 -10.98
C GLU A 240 -7.02 18.93 -9.70
N ILE A 241 -7.76 17.86 -9.42
CA ILE A 241 -8.71 17.78 -8.32
C ILE A 241 -7.99 17.61 -6.97
N LEU A 242 -6.96 16.77 -6.87
CA LEU A 242 -6.32 16.45 -5.58
C LEU A 242 -5.80 17.70 -4.84
N PRO A 243 -5.04 18.62 -5.46
CA PRO A 243 -4.57 19.83 -4.77
C PRO A 243 -5.70 20.76 -4.34
N ARG A 244 -6.78 20.87 -5.12
CA ARG A 244 -7.95 21.73 -4.80
C ARG A 244 -8.63 21.34 -3.49
N HIS A 245 -8.60 20.05 -3.15
CA HIS A 245 -9.15 19.53 -1.90
C HIS A 245 -8.09 19.33 -0.80
N GLY A 246 -6.89 19.90 -0.99
CA GLY A 246 -5.82 19.88 -0.01
C GLY A 246 -5.26 18.49 0.27
N ILE A 247 -5.32 17.56 -0.69
CA ILE A 247 -4.68 16.26 -0.60
C ILE A 247 -3.16 16.47 -0.60
N ASP A 248 -2.43 15.67 0.18
CA ASP A 248 -1.00 15.81 0.40
C ASP A 248 -0.16 14.85 -0.46
N GLY A 249 -0.79 13.75 -0.92
CA GLY A 249 -0.09 12.75 -1.72
C GLY A 249 -1.00 11.93 -2.63
N VAL A 250 -0.41 11.33 -3.67
CA VAL A 250 -1.06 10.35 -4.53
C VAL A 250 -0.24 9.06 -4.56
N ILE A 251 -0.90 7.91 -4.42
CA ILE A 251 -0.27 6.58 -4.47
C ILE A 251 -0.56 5.95 -5.83
N ALA A 252 0.46 5.84 -6.66
CA ALA A 252 0.42 5.32 -8.02
C ALA A 252 1.28 4.05 -8.14
N THR A 253 0.68 2.82 -8.17
CA THR A 253 -0.74 2.53 -8.37
C THR A 253 -1.22 1.31 -7.59
N ASN A 254 -2.52 1.01 -7.67
CA ASN A 254 -3.09 -0.28 -7.28
C ASN A 254 -2.77 -1.35 -8.36
N THR A 255 -3.45 -2.48 -8.34
CA THR A 255 -3.34 -3.60 -9.30
C THR A 255 -4.07 -3.30 -10.61
N THR A 256 -3.67 -3.96 -11.71
CA THR A 256 -4.30 -3.81 -13.02
C THR A 256 -5.35 -4.89 -13.31
N LEU A 257 -6.31 -4.58 -14.19
CA LEU A 257 -7.22 -5.53 -14.79
C LEU A 257 -6.69 -6.11 -16.11
N SER A 258 -5.67 -5.52 -16.76
CA SER A 258 -5.04 -6.08 -17.94
C SER A 258 -4.43 -7.47 -17.65
N ARG A 259 -4.52 -8.34 -18.68
CA ARG A 259 -3.96 -9.69 -18.68
C ARG A 259 -2.91 -9.91 -19.76
N ASP A 260 -2.60 -8.88 -20.56
CA ASP A 260 -1.75 -8.99 -21.74
C ASP A 260 -0.38 -9.60 -21.44
N ALA A 261 0.22 -9.20 -20.32
CA ALA A 261 1.53 -9.67 -19.92
C ALA A 261 1.55 -11.10 -19.34
N VAL A 262 0.40 -11.73 -19.14
CA VAL A 262 0.29 -13.06 -18.51
C VAL A 262 -0.52 -14.05 -19.33
N GLN A 263 -0.86 -13.72 -20.58
CA GLN A 263 -1.62 -14.60 -21.46
C GLN A 263 -0.96 -15.98 -21.57
N GLY A 264 -1.79 -17.03 -21.62
CA GLY A 264 -1.34 -18.43 -21.74
C GLY A 264 -0.73 -19.03 -20.47
N GLN A 265 -0.61 -18.27 -19.37
CA GLN A 265 -0.16 -18.82 -18.09
C GLN A 265 -1.34 -19.41 -17.30
N ALA A 266 -1.04 -20.41 -16.46
CA ALA A 266 -2.02 -20.92 -15.50
C ALA A 266 -2.57 -19.77 -14.63
N HIS A 267 -3.86 -19.75 -14.37
CA HIS A 267 -4.58 -18.72 -13.63
C HIS A 267 -4.63 -17.32 -14.27
N ALA A 268 -4.12 -17.13 -15.50
CA ALA A 268 -4.14 -15.80 -16.14
C ALA A 268 -5.56 -15.23 -16.34
N GLN A 269 -6.57 -16.11 -16.45
CA GLN A 269 -7.97 -15.71 -16.65
C GLN A 269 -8.76 -15.50 -15.34
N GLU A 270 -8.12 -15.70 -14.19
CA GLU A 270 -8.78 -15.48 -12.91
C GLU A 270 -9.21 -14.01 -12.75
N ALA A 271 -10.40 -13.82 -12.23
CA ALA A 271 -10.91 -12.49 -11.89
C ALA A 271 -10.09 -11.86 -10.75
N GLY A 272 -9.99 -10.54 -10.75
CA GLY A 272 -9.29 -9.78 -9.72
C GLY A 272 -8.19 -8.88 -10.26
N GLY A 273 -7.41 -8.29 -9.38
CA GLY A 273 -6.30 -7.41 -9.73
C GLY A 273 -4.98 -8.16 -9.90
N LEU A 274 -4.30 -7.93 -11.02
CA LEU A 274 -2.95 -8.42 -11.29
C LEU A 274 -1.91 -7.47 -10.70
N SER A 275 -0.96 -8.00 -9.95
CA SER A 275 0.18 -7.30 -9.35
C SER A 275 1.51 -7.97 -9.71
N GLY A 276 2.63 -7.34 -9.37
CA GLY A 276 3.97 -7.85 -9.66
C GLY A 276 4.56 -7.24 -10.92
N ALA A 277 5.55 -7.90 -11.54
CA ALA A 277 6.30 -7.36 -12.67
C ALA A 277 5.44 -6.74 -13.79
N PRO A 278 4.28 -7.33 -14.16
CA PRO A 278 3.41 -6.77 -15.21
C PRO A 278 2.91 -5.34 -14.97
N VAL A 279 2.90 -4.89 -13.71
CA VAL A 279 2.39 -3.55 -13.36
C VAL A 279 3.48 -2.47 -13.43
N HIS A 280 4.74 -2.85 -13.60
CA HIS A 280 5.87 -1.91 -13.52
C HIS A 280 5.74 -0.75 -14.50
N GLU A 281 5.65 -1.04 -15.79
CA GLU A 281 5.56 -0.02 -16.85
C GLU A 281 4.25 0.78 -16.77
N LEU A 282 3.13 0.12 -16.48
CA LEU A 282 1.85 0.81 -16.30
C LEU A 282 1.95 1.87 -15.18
N SER A 283 2.52 1.48 -14.05
CA SER A 283 2.72 2.39 -12.92
C SER A 283 3.73 3.51 -13.24
N LEU A 284 4.81 3.22 -13.99
CA LEU A 284 5.76 4.25 -14.43
C LEU A 284 5.10 5.29 -15.33
N ALA A 285 4.25 4.87 -16.28
CA ALA A 285 3.52 5.78 -17.14
C ALA A 285 2.61 6.73 -16.34
N VAL A 286 1.88 6.18 -15.35
CA VAL A 286 1.02 6.98 -14.45
C VAL A 286 1.86 7.97 -13.63
N ILE A 287 2.99 7.52 -13.04
CA ILE A 287 3.88 8.38 -12.23
C ILE A 287 4.43 9.53 -13.08
N ARG A 288 4.95 9.26 -14.28
CA ARG A 288 5.46 10.29 -15.20
C ARG A 288 4.38 11.33 -15.52
N ARG A 289 3.17 10.86 -15.88
CA ARG A 289 2.07 11.77 -16.19
C ARG A 289 1.65 12.62 -14.99
N LEU A 290 1.56 12.03 -13.80
CA LEU A 290 1.30 12.77 -12.57
C LEU A 290 2.40 13.81 -12.31
N LYS A 291 3.67 13.46 -12.49
CA LYS A 291 4.80 14.37 -12.28
C LYS A 291 4.77 15.55 -13.26
N GLU A 292 4.44 15.29 -14.53
CA GLU A 292 4.25 16.34 -15.53
C GLU A 292 3.15 17.33 -15.13
N ARG A 293 2.05 16.85 -14.58
CA ARG A 293 0.89 17.68 -14.21
C ARG A 293 1.02 18.37 -12.85
N LEU A 294 1.58 17.69 -11.89
CA LEU A 294 1.68 18.14 -10.49
C LEU A 294 2.97 18.91 -10.20
N GLY A 295 4.04 18.69 -10.96
CA GLY A 295 5.35 19.22 -10.60
C GLY A 295 5.77 18.74 -9.19
N ASN A 296 5.91 19.68 -8.26
CA ASN A 296 6.22 19.43 -6.85
C ASN A 296 5.08 19.82 -5.89
N SER A 297 3.88 20.07 -6.42
CA SER A 297 2.74 20.53 -5.59
C SER A 297 2.16 19.43 -4.70
N LEU A 298 2.41 18.16 -5.00
CA LEU A 298 1.88 17.01 -4.31
C LEU A 298 2.92 15.87 -4.30
N ALA A 299 3.01 15.15 -3.20
CA ALA A 299 3.89 13.98 -3.11
C ALA A 299 3.36 12.81 -3.94
N ILE A 300 4.26 12.10 -4.65
CA ILE A 300 3.92 10.91 -5.43
C ILE A 300 4.58 9.69 -4.79
N ILE A 301 3.78 8.70 -4.39
CA ILE A 301 4.27 7.42 -3.87
C ILE A 301 4.13 6.37 -4.97
N GLY A 302 5.25 5.88 -5.50
CA GLY A 302 5.27 4.90 -6.56
C GLY A 302 5.05 3.47 -6.06
N VAL A 303 4.08 2.75 -6.61
CA VAL A 303 3.76 1.36 -6.26
C VAL A 303 3.50 0.53 -7.51
N GLY A 304 3.88 -0.74 -7.48
CA GLY A 304 3.61 -1.70 -8.56
C GLY A 304 4.87 -2.14 -9.31
N GLY A 305 5.09 -3.45 -9.35
CA GLY A 305 6.11 -4.09 -10.14
C GLY A 305 7.56 -3.94 -9.67
N VAL A 306 7.80 -3.51 -8.43
CA VAL A 306 9.17 -3.36 -7.91
C VAL A 306 9.67 -4.70 -7.37
N LEU A 307 10.61 -5.33 -8.09
CA LEU A 307 11.27 -6.59 -7.74
C LEU A 307 12.81 -6.45 -7.63
N SER A 308 13.35 -5.25 -7.84
CA SER A 308 14.77 -4.96 -7.73
C SER A 308 15.02 -3.52 -7.29
N GLY A 309 16.24 -3.24 -6.83
CA GLY A 309 16.67 -1.88 -6.53
C GLY A 309 16.63 -0.97 -7.76
N GLN A 310 16.94 -1.51 -8.94
CA GLN A 310 16.88 -0.77 -10.20
C GLN A 310 15.45 -0.28 -10.48
N GLN A 311 14.43 -1.16 -10.32
CA GLN A 311 13.03 -0.79 -10.52
C GLN A 311 12.51 0.23 -9.48
N ALA A 312 13.05 0.18 -8.24
CA ALA A 312 12.76 1.23 -7.27
C ALA A 312 13.36 2.59 -7.71
N ARG A 313 14.59 2.57 -8.25
CA ARG A 313 15.24 3.76 -8.80
C ARG A 313 14.46 4.34 -9.98
N GLU A 314 14.03 3.50 -10.93
CA GLU A 314 13.23 3.92 -12.08
C GLU A 314 11.93 4.64 -11.67
N LYS A 315 11.29 4.23 -10.57
CA LYS A 315 10.12 4.97 -10.04
C LYS A 315 10.49 6.35 -9.47
N MET A 316 11.62 6.45 -8.76
CA MET A 316 12.11 7.73 -8.27
C MET A 316 12.49 8.66 -9.44
N ASP A 317 13.16 8.13 -10.46
CA ASP A 317 13.57 8.88 -11.67
C ASP A 317 12.35 9.29 -12.52
N ALA A 318 11.26 8.50 -12.47
CA ALA A 318 9.96 8.86 -13.08
C ALA A 318 9.22 9.98 -12.34
N GLY A 319 9.68 10.37 -11.15
CA GLY A 319 9.14 11.48 -10.36
C GLY A 319 8.44 11.08 -9.06
N ALA A 320 8.56 9.83 -8.61
CA ALA A 320 8.08 9.45 -7.29
C ALA A 320 9.00 10.00 -6.18
N ASP A 321 8.41 10.43 -5.06
CA ASP A 321 9.12 10.90 -3.86
C ASP A 321 9.43 9.74 -2.89
N ALA A 322 8.66 8.65 -2.98
CA ALA A 322 8.84 7.42 -2.23
C ALA A 322 8.31 6.21 -3.02
N VAL A 323 8.69 5.00 -2.62
CA VAL A 323 8.30 3.74 -3.30
C VAL A 323 7.79 2.74 -2.28
N GLN A 324 6.65 2.10 -2.57
CA GLN A 324 6.12 1.01 -1.75
C GLN A 324 6.32 -0.36 -2.41
N LEU A 325 6.62 -1.37 -1.59
CA LEU A 325 6.79 -2.77 -2.00
C LEU A 325 5.60 -3.62 -1.55
N TYR A 326 5.20 -4.59 -2.38
CA TYR A 326 4.23 -5.65 -2.05
C TYR A 326 4.64 -6.99 -2.68
N THR A 327 4.30 -7.23 -3.94
CA THR A 327 4.57 -8.50 -4.64
C THR A 327 6.06 -8.82 -4.72
N GLY A 328 6.91 -7.80 -4.88
CA GLY A 328 8.35 -7.97 -4.85
C GLY A 328 8.86 -8.56 -3.53
N LEU A 329 8.27 -8.15 -2.40
CA LEU A 329 8.61 -8.73 -1.09
C LEU A 329 8.26 -10.23 -1.03
N ILE A 330 7.15 -10.65 -1.63
CA ILE A 330 6.72 -12.05 -1.68
C ILE A 330 7.69 -12.90 -2.54
N TYR A 331 8.16 -12.37 -3.66
CA TYR A 331 9.07 -13.12 -4.56
C TYR A 331 10.54 -13.08 -4.15
N ARG A 332 11.00 -11.95 -3.60
CA ARG A 332 12.41 -11.67 -3.31
C ARG A 332 12.74 -11.71 -1.81
N GLY A 333 11.71 -11.68 -0.96
CA GLY A 333 11.87 -11.65 0.50
C GLY A 333 12.37 -10.30 1.02
N PRO A 334 12.62 -10.22 2.33
CA PRO A 334 12.91 -8.96 3.03
C PRO A 334 14.25 -8.31 2.62
N GLY A 335 15.17 -9.06 2.00
CA GLY A 335 16.43 -8.51 1.45
C GLY A 335 16.21 -7.44 0.39
N LEU A 336 15.06 -7.48 -0.31
CA LEU A 336 14.68 -6.49 -1.31
C LEU A 336 14.57 -5.06 -0.73
N VAL A 337 14.13 -4.92 0.53
CA VAL A 337 14.02 -3.60 1.18
C VAL A 337 15.38 -2.91 1.19
N GLY A 338 16.40 -3.56 1.72
CA GLY A 338 17.74 -3.00 1.77
C GLY A 338 18.39 -2.82 0.39
N GLU A 339 18.08 -3.68 -0.59
CA GLU A 339 18.50 -3.52 -1.99
C GLU A 339 17.93 -2.22 -2.57
N CYS A 340 16.62 -1.99 -2.42
CA CYS A 340 15.95 -0.79 -2.90
C CYS A 340 16.48 0.47 -2.23
N VAL A 341 16.65 0.48 -0.89
CA VAL A 341 17.21 1.65 -0.17
C VAL A 341 18.58 2.01 -0.69
N ARG A 342 19.49 1.04 -0.90
CA ARG A 342 20.82 1.32 -1.45
C ARG A 342 20.78 1.85 -2.88
N ALA A 343 19.88 1.36 -3.70
CA ALA A 343 19.73 1.81 -5.08
C ALA A 343 19.27 3.27 -5.15
N VAL A 344 18.30 3.67 -4.33
CA VAL A 344 17.76 5.04 -4.33
C VAL A 344 18.65 6.05 -3.59
N ALA A 345 19.50 5.61 -2.66
CA ALA A 345 20.44 6.46 -1.93
C ALA A 345 21.65 6.91 -2.79
N ARG A 346 21.96 6.21 -3.87
CA ARG A 346 23.05 6.56 -4.80
C ARG A 346 22.54 7.61 -5.80
N ARG A 347 22.65 8.87 -5.45
CA ARG A 347 22.48 10.00 -6.38
C ARG A 347 23.77 10.34 -7.07
#